data_19095b7ca7b0baa870906cc253cc7cf0
#
_entry.id   19095b7ca7b0baa870906cc253cc7cf0
#
_cell.length_a   1.000
_cell.length_b   1.000
_cell.length_c   1.000
_cell.angle_alpha   90.00
_cell.angle_beta   90.00
_cell.angle_gamma   90.00
#
_symmetry.space_group_name_H-M   'P 1'
#
loop_
_entity.id
_entity.type
_entity.pdbx_description
1 polymer ?
#
loop_
_entity_poly.entity_id
_entity_poly.type
_entity_poly.pdbx_seq_one_letter_code
_entity_poly.pdbx_strand_id
1 'polypeptide(L)'
;MEAFKDIKVTIKEEKDNYALFEISPLPRGYGHTLGNALRRILYSSLRGSGITSVSIKGVDHEYSTLDGIKENMVDVIMNLKQIKFRTKLDEPQTCTLSVKGKKVVTAKDIKTPGELEVVTKDLHIATLTDASSTLDMEITVESGVGYKPVTTVRKQIGVIPLDCDFAPIERVSLNIEQARKGQETDLDAVLIGVLTDGSITPKDSLLESAKILQEFSGKVMIAMGMAKKEVEEIQEEINKPEETEEIVSEEEDEVGNWKIEDLPISKRAKTGLLTGGFKTVADLRGTT
;
A
#
# COMPACT_ATOMS: atom_id res chain seq x y z
N MET A 1 -3.43 -24.29 17.23
CA MET A 1 -2.90 -22.90 17.12
C MET A 1 -3.93 -21.87 17.57
N GLU A 2 -4.48 -22.02 18.78
CA GLU A 2 -5.52 -21.10 19.29
C GLU A 2 -5.01 -19.67 19.55
N ALA A 3 -3.72 -19.50 19.80
CA ALA A 3 -3.12 -18.21 20.17
C ALA A 3 -3.14 -17.12 19.07
N PHE A 4 -3.48 -17.47 17.83
CA PHE A 4 -3.46 -16.55 16.69
C PHE A 4 -4.83 -16.31 16.04
N LYS A 5 -5.91 -16.95 16.58
CA LYS A 5 -7.26 -16.86 16.00
C LYS A 5 -7.89 -15.47 16.06
N ASP A 6 -7.49 -14.66 17.02
CA ASP A 6 -8.16 -13.37 17.29
C ASP A 6 -7.37 -12.14 16.84
N ILE A 7 -6.35 -12.34 15.98
CA ILE A 7 -5.53 -11.21 15.49
C ILE A 7 -6.39 -10.33 14.60
N LYS A 8 -6.45 -9.05 14.96
CA LYS A 8 -7.15 -8.01 14.19
C LYS A 8 -6.15 -6.96 13.71
N VAL A 9 -6.37 -6.45 12.51
CA VAL A 9 -5.64 -5.32 11.98
C VAL A 9 -6.60 -4.14 11.91
N THR A 10 -6.30 -3.08 12.65
CA THR A 10 -7.09 -1.84 12.66
C THR A 10 -6.27 -0.69 12.15
N ILE A 11 -6.89 0.19 11.36
CA ILE A 11 -6.25 1.41 10.89
C ILE A 11 -6.53 2.49 11.93
N LYS A 12 -5.48 3.00 12.58
CA LYS A 12 -5.58 4.07 13.60
C LYS A 12 -5.55 5.46 12.98
N GLU A 13 -4.77 5.63 11.93
CA GLU A 13 -4.62 6.89 11.21
C GLU A 13 -4.43 6.56 9.73
N GLU A 14 -5.11 7.30 8.85
CA GLU A 14 -4.99 7.17 7.39
C GLU A 14 -4.95 8.58 6.78
N LYS A 15 -3.94 8.81 5.95
CA LYS A 15 -3.76 10.00 5.13
C LYS A 15 -3.24 9.53 3.77
N ASP A 16 -3.43 10.30 2.72
CA ASP A 16 -3.14 9.94 1.32
C ASP A 16 -2.10 8.81 1.12
N ASN A 17 -0.84 9.07 1.48
CA ASN A 17 0.27 8.12 1.29
C ASN A 17 0.77 7.52 2.62
N TYR A 18 0.11 7.79 3.73
CA TYR A 18 0.49 7.31 5.06
C TYR A 18 -0.66 6.60 5.75
N ALA A 19 -0.36 5.45 6.39
CA ALA A 19 -1.30 4.85 7.32
C ALA A 19 -0.56 4.24 8.53
N LEU A 20 -1.21 4.32 9.69
CA LEU A 20 -0.80 3.67 10.93
C LEU A 20 -1.72 2.48 11.20
N PHE A 21 -1.15 1.30 11.16
CA PHE A 21 -1.84 0.03 11.42
C PHE A 21 -1.52 -0.45 12.83
N GLU A 22 -2.53 -0.95 13.53
CA GLU A 22 -2.38 -1.72 14.76
C GLU A 22 -2.74 -3.18 14.50
N ILE A 23 -1.81 -4.06 14.83
CA ILE A 23 -1.99 -5.52 14.75
C ILE A 23 -2.03 -6.03 16.19
N SER A 24 -3.20 -6.44 16.66
CA SER A 24 -3.45 -6.80 18.06
C SER A 24 -4.67 -7.73 18.18
N PRO A 25 -4.77 -8.60 19.20
CA PRO A 25 -3.70 -8.96 20.17
C PRO A 25 -2.72 -9.99 19.60
N LEU A 26 -1.46 -9.89 20.00
CA LEU A 26 -0.42 -10.88 19.70
C LEU A 26 0.10 -11.51 20.99
N PRO A 27 0.50 -12.79 20.99
CA PRO A 27 1.19 -13.37 22.11
C PRO A 27 2.48 -12.62 22.44
N ARG A 28 2.86 -12.61 23.72
CA ARG A 28 4.06 -11.92 24.21
C ARG A 28 5.31 -12.29 23.42
N GLY A 29 6.07 -11.27 22.98
CA GLY A 29 7.29 -11.40 22.19
C GLY A 29 7.07 -11.53 20.68
N TYR A 30 5.86 -11.89 20.23
CA TYR A 30 5.55 -12.00 18.80
C TYR A 30 5.44 -10.63 18.12
N GLY A 31 5.18 -9.57 18.86
CA GLY A 31 5.19 -8.21 18.32
C GLY A 31 6.52 -7.86 17.67
N HIS A 32 7.64 -8.15 18.31
CA HIS A 32 8.97 -7.94 17.74
C HIS A 32 9.25 -8.82 16.54
N THR A 33 8.86 -10.09 16.59
CA THR A 33 9.09 -11.04 15.49
C THR A 33 8.33 -10.63 14.24
N LEU A 34 7.03 -10.41 14.35
CA LEU A 34 6.17 -10.04 13.22
C LEU A 34 6.48 -8.63 12.71
N GLY A 35 6.57 -7.65 13.61
CA GLY A 35 6.80 -6.26 13.25
C GLY A 35 8.12 -6.04 12.51
N ASN A 36 9.22 -6.65 12.97
CA ASN A 36 10.50 -6.54 12.28
C ASN A 36 10.52 -7.31 10.96
N ALA A 37 9.86 -8.47 10.87
CA ALA A 37 9.75 -9.21 9.62
C ALA A 37 9.01 -8.39 8.55
N LEU A 38 7.83 -7.85 8.89
CA LEU A 38 7.05 -7.00 7.98
C LEU A 38 7.82 -5.73 7.58
N ARG A 39 8.45 -5.04 8.55
CA ARG A 39 9.25 -3.85 8.25
C ARG A 39 10.38 -4.13 7.27
N ARG A 40 11.08 -5.26 7.41
CA ARG A 40 12.16 -5.63 6.49
C ARG A 40 11.64 -5.94 5.11
N ILE A 41 10.54 -6.66 4.99
CA ILE A 41 9.92 -7.01 3.71
C ILE A 41 9.42 -5.74 3.00
N LEU A 42 8.78 -4.82 3.74
CA LEU A 42 8.32 -3.54 3.21
C LEU A 42 9.46 -2.75 2.54
N TYR A 43 10.66 -2.71 3.14
CA TYR A 43 11.78 -1.99 2.55
C TYR A 43 12.51 -2.75 1.44
N SER A 44 12.56 -4.08 1.48
CA SER A 44 13.49 -4.84 0.63
C SER A 44 12.83 -5.65 -0.47
N SER A 45 11.53 -5.94 -0.35
CA SER A 45 10.94 -7.02 -1.17
C SER A 45 9.73 -6.58 -1.97
N LEU A 46 9.19 -5.39 -1.71
CA LEU A 46 8.09 -4.86 -2.49
C LEU A 46 8.57 -4.43 -3.87
N ARG A 47 7.70 -4.64 -4.84
CA ARG A 47 7.93 -4.28 -6.22
C ARG A 47 7.49 -2.85 -6.48
N GLY A 48 8.30 -2.10 -7.20
CA GLY A 48 7.98 -0.77 -7.68
C GLY A 48 8.42 -0.56 -9.11
N SER A 49 8.36 0.67 -9.59
CA SER A 49 8.73 1.02 -10.95
C SER A 49 9.46 2.35 -10.99
N GLY A 50 10.40 2.47 -11.93
CA GLY A 50 11.17 3.69 -12.09
C GLY A 50 11.92 3.75 -13.41
N ILE A 51 12.55 4.89 -13.68
CA ILE A 51 13.27 5.17 -14.92
C ILE A 51 14.64 4.51 -14.87
N THR A 52 14.94 3.67 -15.85
CA THR A 52 16.25 2.98 -15.97
C THR A 52 17.12 3.53 -17.09
N SER A 53 16.54 4.21 -18.08
CA SER A 53 17.29 4.89 -19.12
C SER A 53 16.48 6.03 -19.74
N VAL A 54 17.17 7.01 -20.27
CA VAL A 54 16.60 8.12 -21.02
C VAL A 54 17.40 8.38 -22.28
N SER A 55 16.73 8.65 -23.39
CA SER A 55 17.33 9.14 -24.64
C SER A 55 16.76 10.52 -24.92
N ILE A 56 17.63 11.51 -25.05
CA ILE A 56 17.24 12.92 -25.28
C ILE A 56 17.83 13.34 -26.61
N LYS A 57 16.97 13.83 -27.52
CA LYS A 57 17.40 14.26 -28.83
C LYS A 57 18.38 15.42 -28.76
N GLY A 58 19.58 15.23 -29.34
CA GLY A 58 20.66 16.24 -29.30
C GLY A 58 21.55 16.18 -28.06
N VAL A 59 21.41 15.13 -27.24
CA VAL A 59 22.22 14.91 -26.02
C VAL A 59 22.86 13.52 -26.10
N ASP A 60 24.19 13.46 -26.09
CA ASP A 60 24.94 12.20 -26.20
C ASP A 60 25.34 11.63 -24.82
N HIS A 61 25.45 12.48 -23.80
CA HIS A 61 25.84 12.11 -22.44
C HIS A 61 25.27 13.07 -21.38
N GLU A 62 25.25 12.66 -20.15
CA GLU A 62 24.67 13.37 -19.01
C GLU A 62 25.26 14.76 -18.73
N TYR A 63 26.47 15.04 -19.16
CA TYR A 63 27.15 16.32 -18.98
C TYR A 63 26.99 17.28 -20.18
N SER A 64 26.17 16.91 -21.16
CA SER A 64 25.86 17.78 -22.31
C SER A 64 24.96 18.94 -21.87
N THR A 65 24.96 20.01 -22.66
CA THR A 65 24.00 21.10 -22.56
C THR A 65 23.09 21.08 -23.78
N LEU A 66 21.85 21.50 -23.62
CA LEU A 66 20.91 21.67 -24.72
C LEU A 66 20.47 23.13 -24.77
N ASP A 67 20.65 23.77 -25.95
CA ASP A 67 20.28 25.16 -26.13
C ASP A 67 18.76 25.35 -25.94
N GLY A 68 18.40 26.44 -25.24
CA GLY A 68 17.01 26.76 -24.97
C GLY A 68 16.39 26.03 -23.78
N ILE A 69 17.19 25.31 -22.99
CA ILE A 69 16.80 24.75 -21.69
C ILE A 69 17.60 25.48 -20.61
N LYS A 70 16.91 25.84 -19.53
CA LYS A 70 17.51 26.59 -18.40
C LYS A 70 18.39 25.69 -17.55
N GLU A 71 17.97 24.46 -17.29
CA GLU A 71 18.62 23.48 -16.45
C GLU A 71 19.70 22.71 -17.22
N ASN A 72 20.73 22.27 -16.52
CA ASN A 72 21.72 21.34 -17.07
C ASN A 72 21.12 19.95 -17.24
N MET A 73 21.67 19.12 -18.12
CA MET A 73 21.16 17.76 -18.32
C MET A 73 21.25 16.90 -17.06
N VAL A 74 22.26 17.09 -16.23
CA VAL A 74 22.36 16.43 -14.92
C VAL A 74 21.15 16.77 -14.04
N ASP A 75 20.76 18.05 -13.99
CA ASP A 75 19.59 18.49 -13.20
C ASP A 75 18.29 17.89 -13.75
N VAL A 76 18.14 17.86 -15.09
CA VAL A 76 16.99 17.23 -15.76
C VAL A 76 16.91 15.74 -15.41
N ILE A 77 18.04 15.03 -15.44
CA ILE A 77 18.13 13.61 -15.09
C ILE A 77 17.77 13.42 -13.61
N MET A 78 18.28 14.27 -12.71
CA MET A 78 17.96 14.22 -11.29
C MET A 78 16.46 14.42 -11.04
N ASN A 79 15.83 15.34 -11.77
CA ASN A 79 14.39 15.54 -11.72
C ASN A 79 13.62 14.33 -12.25
N LEU A 80 14.05 13.74 -13.37
CA LEU A 80 13.44 12.53 -13.93
C LEU A 80 13.46 11.36 -12.94
N LYS A 81 14.56 11.16 -12.22
CA LYS A 81 14.70 10.09 -11.21
C LYS A 81 13.72 10.20 -10.04
N GLN A 82 13.18 11.39 -9.78
CA GLN A 82 12.19 11.61 -8.72
C GLN A 82 10.76 11.27 -9.16
N ILE A 83 10.53 11.06 -10.47
CA ILE A 83 9.21 10.74 -10.98
C ILE A 83 8.85 9.31 -10.57
N LYS A 84 7.69 9.19 -9.94
CA LYS A 84 7.14 7.89 -9.53
C LYS A 84 6.07 7.45 -10.49
N PHE A 85 6.10 6.15 -10.80
CA PHE A 85 5.19 5.50 -11.73
C PHE A 85 4.41 4.40 -11.03
N ARG A 86 3.22 4.12 -11.53
CA ARG A 86 2.41 2.95 -11.16
C ARG A 86 2.20 2.11 -12.39
N THR A 87 2.59 0.83 -12.33
CA THR A 87 2.34 -0.14 -13.39
C THR A 87 2.12 -1.54 -12.81
N LYS A 88 1.37 -2.34 -13.54
CA LYS A 88 1.20 -3.78 -13.26
C LYS A 88 2.02 -4.65 -14.21
N LEU A 89 2.68 -4.04 -15.20
CA LEU A 89 3.43 -4.74 -16.22
C LEU A 89 4.85 -5.05 -15.75
N ASP A 90 5.33 -6.22 -16.14
CA ASP A 90 6.69 -6.69 -15.84
C ASP A 90 7.69 -6.29 -16.92
N GLU A 91 7.20 -6.00 -18.13
CA GLU A 91 8.03 -5.65 -19.28
C GLU A 91 8.41 -4.17 -19.26
N PRO A 92 9.63 -3.83 -19.74
CA PRO A 92 10.05 -2.45 -19.91
C PRO A 92 9.08 -1.67 -20.79
N GLN A 93 8.68 -0.47 -20.36
CA GLN A 93 7.78 0.42 -21.07
C GLN A 93 8.51 1.67 -21.53
N THR A 94 8.31 2.07 -22.78
CA THR A 94 8.87 3.32 -23.29
C THR A 94 7.83 4.43 -23.29
N CYS A 95 8.11 5.49 -22.56
CA CYS A 95 7.35 6.73 -22.53
C CYS A 95 7.99 7.76 -23.43
N THR A 96 7.20 8.68 -23.95
CA THR A 96 7.70 9.77 -24.78
C THR A 96 7.30 11.13 -24.18
N LEU A 97 8.23 12.08 -24.24
CA LEU A 97 7.96 13.47 -23.92
C LEU A 97 8.39 14.32 -25.10
N SER A 98 7.46 15.12 -25.64
CA SER A 98 7.74 16.04 -26.75
C SER A 98 7.03 17.36 -26.46
N VAL A 99 7.81 18.40 -26.18
CA VAL A 99 7.31 19.73 -25.83
C VAL A 99 8.04 20.77 -26.67
N LYS A 100 7.31 21.79 -27.14
CA LYS A 100 7.82 22.91 -27.95
C LYS A 100 7.41 24.24 -27.35
N GLY A 101 8.27 25.25 -27.55
CA GLY A 101 8.04 26.63 -27.14
C GLY A 101 8.31 26.90 -25.68
N LYS A 102 8.26 28.17 -25.30
CA LYS A 102 8.53 28.61 -23.90
C LYS A 102 7.49 28.03 -22.94
N LYS A 103 7.91 27.06 -22.12
CA LYS A 103 7.05 26.35 -21.17
C LYS A 103 7.87 25.72 -20.04
N VAL A 104 7.26 25.64 -18.86
CA VAL A 104 7.73 24.77 -17.78
C VAL A 104 7.22 23.36 -18.06
N VAL A 105 8.13 22.42 -18.22
CA VAL A 105 7.84 21.00 -18.47
C VAL A 105 7.68 20.27 -17.15
N THR A 106 6.60 19.55 -17.01
CA THR A 106 6.30 18.78 -15.81
C THR A 106 6.05 17.32 -16.17
N ALA A 107 6.00 16.45 -15.17
CA ALA A 107 5.75 15.02 -15.39
C ALA A 107 4.39 14.73 -16.07
N LYS A 108 3.44 15.66 -16.03
CA LYS A 108 2.16 15.58 -16.80
C LYS A 108 2.36 15.55 -18.32
N ASP A 109 3.45 16.12 -18.81
CA ASP A 109 3.73 16.19 -20.25
C ASP A 109 4.26 14.87 -20.82
N ILE A 110 4.56 13.90 -19.96
CA ILE A 110 5.00 12.55 -20.34
C ILE A 110 3.79 11.77 -20.87
N LYS A 111 3.92 11.26 -22.08
CA LYS A 111 2.95 10.34 -22.68
C LYS A 111 3.33 8.90 -22.32
N THR A 112 2.49 8.27 -21.56
CA THR A 112 2.68 6.88 -21.10
C THR A 112 1.88 5.92 -21.96
N PRO A 113 2.40 4.72 -22.25
CA PRO A 113 1.64 3.66 -22.91
C PRO A 113 0.68 2.99 -21.90
N GLY A 114 -0.55 2.71 -22.36
CA GLY A 114 -1.49 1.79 -21.75
C GLY A 114 -1.65 1.85 -20.22
N GLU A 115 -1.09 0.88 -19.54
CA GLU A 115 -1.27 0.66 -18.10
C GLU A 115 -0.23 1.35 -17.20
N LEU A 116 0.65 2.15 -17.76
CA LEU A 116 1.63 2.92 -17.00
C LEU A 116 1.07 4.29 -16.64
N GLU A 117 1.00 4.61 -15.37
CA GLU A 117 0.53 5.90 -14.88
C GLU A 117 1.64 6.67 -14.16
N VAL A 118 1.76 7.98 -14.46
CA VAL A 118 2.61 8.90 -13.71
C VAL A 118 1.89 9.30 -12.42
N VAL A 119 2.48 9.02 -11.27
CA VAL A 119 1.94 9.37 -9.95
C VAL A 119 2.23 10.83 -9.62
N THR A 120 3.48 11.24 -9.72
CA THR A 120 3.96 12.59 -9.38
C THR A 120 3.80 13.58 -10.53
N LYS A 121 2.56 13.84 -10.93
CA LYS A 121 2.22 14.63 -12.16
C LYS A 121 2.76 16.06 -12.16
N ASP A 122 2.87 16.70 -11.00
CA ASP A 122 3.25 18.12 -10.91
C ASP A 122 4.77 18.33 -10.74
N LEU A 123 5.57 17.25 -10.75
CA LEU A 123 7.02 17.34 -10.61
C LEU A 123 7.63 18.10 -11.79
N HIS A 124 8.49 19.07 -11.49
CA HIS A 124 9.23 19.83 -12.47
C HIS A 124 10.31 18.98 -13.13
N ILE A 125 10.42 19.04 -14.47
CA ILE A 125 11.44 18.34 -15.24
C ILE A 125 12.47 19.35 -15.78
N ALA A 126 12.02 20.31 -16.56
CA ALA A 126 12.86 21.31 -17.23
C ALA A 126 12.06 22.57 -17.59
N THR A 127 12.76 23.66 -17.86
CA THR A 127 12.18 24.93 -18.32
C THR A 127 12.73 25.30 -19.69
N LEU A 128 11.84 25.36 -20.70
CA LEU A 128 12.18 25.89 -22.02
C LEU A 128 12.09 27.42 -22.01
N THR A 129 13.16 28.08 -22.48
CA THR A 129 13.33 29.56 -22.41
C THR A 129 12.82 30.26 -23.62
N ASP A 130 12.91 29.64 -24.81
CA ASP A 130 12.62 30.27 -26.11
C ASP A 130 11.43 29.61 -26.82
N ALA A 131 10.78 30.38 -27.69
CA ALA A 131 9.65 29.89 -28.49
C ALA A 131 10.08 28.81 -29.52
N SER A 132 11.35 28.79 -29.93
CA SER A 132 11.91 27.79 -30.83
C SER A 132 12.46 26.54 -30.14
N SER A 133 12.59 26.57 -28.81
CA SER A 133 13.13 25.47 -28.04
C SER A 133 12.24 24.23 -28.11
N THR A 134 12.84 23.08 -28.25
CA THR A 134 12.16 21.78 -28.24
C THR A 134 12.85 20.82 -27.31
N LEU A 135 12.08 20.04 -26.58
CA LEU A 135 12.58 18.96 -25.76
C LEU A 135 11.87 17.68 -26.15
N ASP A 136 12.58 16.80 -26.85
CA ASP A 136 12.10 15.48 -27.26
C ASP A 136 12.94 14.43 -26.53
N MET A 137 12.27 13.55 -25.76
CA MET A 137 12.93 12.46 -25.06
C MET A 137 12.11 11.19 -25.05
N GLU A 138 12.80 10.07 -25.01
CA GLU A 138 12.27 8.73 -24.78
C GLU A 138 12.76 8.26 -23.42
N ILE A 139 11.85 7.78 -22.59
CA ILE A 139 12.08 7.40 -21.19
C ILE A 139 11.71 5.94 -21.05
N THR A 140 12.66 5.10 -20.66
CA THR A 140 12.37 3.68 -20.37
C THR A 140 12.09 3.51 -18.90
N VAL A 141 10.91 2.97 -18.59
CA VAL A 141 10.46 2.63 -17.25
C VAL A 141 10.45 1.12 -17.11
N GLU A 142 11.06 0.61 -16.06
CA GLU A 142 11.07 -0.80 -15.71
C GLU A 142 10.44 -1.01 -14.33
N SER A 143 9.95 -2.24 -14.10
CA SER A 143 9.53 -2.72 -12.79
C SER A 143 10.62 -3.58 -12.18
N GLY A 144 10.81 -3.46 -10.86
CA GLY A 144 11.84 -4.22 -10.17
C GLY A 144 11.66 -4.20 -8.66
N VAL A 145 12.64 -4.78 -7.97
CA VAL A 145 12.71 -4.84 -6.50
C VAL A 145 14.06 -4.28 -6.06
N GLY A 146 14.03 -3.40 -5.07
CA GLY A 146 15.22 -2.81 -4.48
C GLY A 146 15.95 -1.85 -5.42
N TYR A 147 17.27 -1.74 -5.28
CA TYR A 147 18.11 -0.79 -6.04
C TYR A 147 18.83 -1.47 -7.21
N LYS A 148 18.70 -0.86 -8.40
CA LYS A 148 19.40 -1.28 -9.62
C LYS A 148 20.48 -0.26 -9.96
N PRO A 149 21.78 -0.59 -9.77
CA PRO A 149 22.87 0.30 -10.16
C PRO A 149 23.00 0.34 -11.69
N VAL A 150 23.61 1.42 -12.18
CA VAL A 150 23.93 1.54 -13.61
C VAL A 150 24.89 0.44 -14.02
N THR A 151 24.45 -0.43 -14.92
CA THR A 151 25.29 -1.48 -15.49
C THR A 151 25.89 -0.99 -16.80
N THR A 152 27.18 -0.78 -16.83
CA THR A 152 27.96 -0.20 -17.97
C THR A 152 28.07 -1.12 -19.19
N VAL A 153 27.34 -2.23 -19.25
CA VAL A 153 27.63 -3.36 -20.17
C VAL A 153 27.28 -3.11 -21.64
N ARG A 154 26.43 -2.13 -22.00
CA ARG A 154 26.21 -1.74 -23.41
C ARG A 154 25.81 -0.26 -23.48
N LYS A 155 26.77 0.61 -23.72
CA LYS A 155 26.49 2.01 -24.11
C LYS A 155 25.94 2.01 -25.53
N GLN A 156 24.64 2.10 -25.68
CA GLN A 156 24.05 2.56 -26.95
C GLN A 156 24.31 4.07 -27.02
N ILE A 157 24.82 4.54 -28.15
CA ILE A 157 25.07 5.97 -28.36
C ILE A 157 23.70 6.70 -28.28
N GLY A 158 23.65 7.79 -27.50
CA GLY A 158 22.43 8.57 -27.32
C GLY A 158 21.43 8.03 -26.27
N VAL A 159 21.77 6.94 -25.56
CA VAL A 159 20.99 6.44 -24.41
C VAL A 159 21.80 6.62 -23.14
N ILE A 160 21.24 7.34 -22.18
CA ILE A 160 21.82 7.61 -20.87
C ILE A 160 21.21 6.61 -19.88
N PRO A 161 21.98 5.62 -19.39
CA PRO A 161 21.49 4.68 -18.40
C PRO A 161 21.45 5.34 -17.03
N LEU A 162 20.40 5.08 -16.25
CA LEU A 162 20.19 5.61 -14.92
C LEU A 162 20.15 4.49 -13.89
N ASP A 163 20.67 4.78 -12.70
CA ASP A 163 20.40 3.97 -11.52
C ASP A 163 18.98 4.24 -11.04
N CYS A 164 18.31 3.20 -10.58
CA CYS A 164 16.93 3.28 -10.17
C CYS A 164 16.72 2.61 -8.81
N ASP A 165 16.02 3.29 -7.92
CA ASP A 165 15.46 2.71 -6.71
C ASP A 165 13.97 2.43 -6.95
N PHE A 166 13.65 1.14 -6.98
CA PHE A 166 12.28 0.68 -7.20
C PHE A 166 11.44 0.65 -5.92
N ALA A 167 12.05 0.87 -4.72
CA ALA A 167 11.33 0.75 -3.47
C ALA A 167 10.16 1.76 -3.40
N PRO A 168 8.91 1.29 -3.24
CA PRO A 168 7.74 2.17 -3.16
C PRO A 168 7.51 2.73 -1.75
N ILE A 169 8.34 2.34 -0.78
CA ILE A 169 8.20 2.71 0.63
C ILE A 169 9.25 3.75 1.00
N GLU A 170 8.79 4.91 1.43
CA GLU A 170 9.69 5.98 1.90
C GLU A 170 10.10 5.79 3.36
N ARG A 171 9.14 5.42 4.21
CA ARG A 171 9.39 5.26 5.65
C ARG A 171 8.46 4.24 6.29
N VAL A 172 9.03 3.41 7.18
CA VAL A 172 8.28 2.52 8.07
C VAL A 172 8.66 2.85 9.52
N SER A 173 7.68 3.21 10.33
CA SER A 173 7.81 3.29 11.78
C SER A 173 7.27 2.02 12.43
N LEU A 174 7.93 1.54 13.46
CA LEU A 174 7.51 0.36 14.23
C LEU A 174 7.56 0.71 15.71
N ASN A 175 6.43 0.55 16.39
CA ASN A 175 6.33 0.61 17.83
C ASN A 175 5.59 -0.64 18.34
N ILE A 176 5.94 -1.09 19.54
CA ILE A 176 5.32 -2.25 20.17
C ILE A 176 4.83 -1.81 21.54
N GLU A 177 3.55 -2.02 21.77
CA GLU A 177 2.86 -1.65 22.99
C GLU A 177 2.29 -2.91 23.64
N GLN A 178 1.91 -2.79 24.90
CA GLN A 178 1.21 -3.86 25.59
C GLN A 178 -0.27 -3.80 25.23
N ALA A 179 -0.82 -4.98 24.87
CA ALA A 179 -2.24 -5.14 24.62
C ALA A 179 -2.90 -5.87 25.79
N ARG A 180 -4.21 -5.65 25.93
CA ARG A 180 -5.04 -6.34 26.92
C ARG A 180 -6.26 -6.93 26.24
N LYS A 181 -6.53 -8.21 26.52
CA LYS A 181 -7.76 -8.90 26.08
C LYS A 181 -8.44 -9.54 27.27
N GLY A 182 -9.53 -8.93 27.74
CA GLY A 182 -10.25 -9.38 28.92
C GLY A 182 -9.35 -9.38 30.17
N GLN A 183 -9.06 -10.55 30.72
CA GLN A 183 -8.19 -10.71 31.89
C GLN A 183 -6.70 -10.91 31.53
N GLU A 184 -6.39 -11.19 30.27
CA GLU A 184 -5.02 -11.35 29.79
C GLU A 184 -4.40 -9.96 29.54
N THR A 185 -3.33 -9.65 30.27
CA THR A 185 -2.64 -8.37 30.23
C THR A 185 -1.25 -8.43 29.62
N ASP A 186 -0.75 -9.62 29.29
CA ASP A 186 0.62 -9.86 28.82
C ASP A 186 0.67 -10.17 27.31
N LEU A 187 -0.02 -9.34 26.54
CA LEU A 187 -0.11 -9.45 25.08
C LEU A 187 0.59 -8.25 24.43
N ASP A 188 1.06 -8.45 23.20
CA ASP A 188 1.68 -7.41 22.38
C ASP A 188 0.66 -6.79 21.40
N ALA A 189 0.81 -5.49 21.14
CA ALA A 189 0.24 -4.79 20.01
C ALA A 189 1.36 -4.19 19.15
N VAL A 190 1.33 -4.43 17.86
CA VAL A 190 2.27 -3.84 16.89
C VAL A 190 1.63 -2.64 16.23
N LEU A 191 2.24 -1.48 16.39
CA LEU A 191 1.92 -0.27 15.66
C LEU A 191 2.93 -0.10 14.53
N ILE A 192 2.46 -0.28 13.29
CA ILE A 192 3.29 -0.12 12.10
C ILE A 192 2.76 1.03 11.25
N GLY A 193 3.54 2.10 11.14
CA GLY A 193 3.23 3.25 10.29
C GLY A 193 3.99 3.13 8.98
N VAL A 194 3.28 3.21 7.87
CA VAL A 194 3.83 3.06 6.52
C VAL A 194 3.59 4.34 5.74
N LEU A 195 4.66 4.94 5.24
CA LEU A 195 4.63 6.05 4.30
C LEU A 195 5.11 5.56 2.94
N THR A 196 4.27 5.69 1.92
CA THR A 196 4.55 5.28 0.54
C THR A 196 4.83 6.50 -0.35
N ASP A 197 5.42 6.27 -1.51
CA ASP A 197 5.64 7.29 -2.55
C ASP A 197 4.39 7.57 -3.41
N GLY A 198 3.25 6.94 -3.10
CA GLY A 198 1.98 7.05 -3.82
C GLY A 198 1.81 6.07 -4.99
N SER A 199 2.84 5.30 -5.36
CA SER A 199 2.72 4.26 -6.38
C SER A 199 1.89 3.06 -5.90
N ILE A 200 1.94 2.77 -4.60
CA ILE A 200 1.14 1.74 -3.91
C ILE A 200 0.44 2.37 -2.70
N THR A 201 -0.74 1.85 -2.34
CA THR A 201 -1.40 2.30 -1.11
C THR A 201 -0.73 1.67 0.12
N PRO A 202 -0.72 2.36 1.28
CA PRO A 202 -0.16 1.78 2.51
C PRO A 202 -0.81 0.44 2.89
N LYS A 203 -2.11 0.29 2.66
CA LYS A 203 -2.85 -0.95 2.92
C LYS A 203 -2.39 -2.09 2.01
N ASP A 204 -2.28 -1.83 0.71
CA ASP A 204 -1.84 -2.84 -0.24
C ASP A 204 -0.38 -3.24 0.00
N SER A 205 0.48 -2.29 0.38
CA SER A 205 1.87 -2.56 0.71
C SER A 205 2.02 -3.49 1.92
N LEU A 206 1.22 -3.27 2.97
CA LEU A 206 1.21 -4.15 4.14
C LEU A 206 0.66 -5.54 3.80
N LEU A 207 -0.42 -5.61 3.01
CA LEU A 207 -1.01 -6.87 2.55
C LEU A 207 -0.01 -7.67 1.70
N GLU A 208 0.68 -7.02 0.76
CA GLU A 208 1.68 -7.66 -0.09
C GLU A 208 2.88 -8.14 0.73
N SER A 209 3.32 -7.36 1.72
CA SER A 209 4.38 -7.77 2.62
C SER A 209 4.02 -9.02 3.43
N ALA A 210 2.77 -9.15 3.87
CA ALA A 210 2.27 -10.32 4.57
C ALA A 210 2.23 -11.56 3.65
N LYS A 211 1.81 -11.39 2.39
CA LYS A 211 1.84 -12.47 1.38
C LYS A 211 3.26 -12.96 1.10
N ILE A 212 4.21 -12.03 0.95
CA ILE A 212 5.63 -12.39 0.76
C ILE A 212 6.17 -13.18 1.96
N LEU A 213 5.81 -12.78 3.19
CA LEU A 213 6.20 -13.51 4.40
C LEU A 213 5.62 -14.92 4.41
N GLN A 214 4.35 -15.08 4.04
CA GLN A 214 3.69 -16.38 3.94
C GLN A 214 4.36 -17.25 2.87
N GLU A 215 4.63 -16.73 1.69
CA GLU A 215 5.32 -17.45 0.61
C GLU A 215 6.73 -17.88 1.01
N PHE A 216 7.46 -17.00 1.69
CA PHE A 216 8.79 -17.30 2.19
C PHE A 216 8.76 -18.46 3.20
N SER A 217 7.82 -18.43 4.14
CA SER A 217 7.63 -19.51 5.12
C SER A 217 7.26 -20.83 4.44
N GLY A 218 6.40 -20.80 3.43
CA GLY A 218 6.03 -21.96 2.63
C GLY A 218 7.24 -22.58 1.90
N LYS A 219 8.08 -21.72 1.30
CA LYS A 219 9.32 -22.20 0.63
C LYS A 219 10.30 -22.87 1.60
N VAL A 220 10.39 -22.36 2.84
CA VAL A 220 11.21 -23.00 3.87
C VAL A 220 10.67 -24.38 4.24
N MET A 221 9.36 -24.53 4.42
CA MET A 221 8.74 -25.84 4.71
C MET A 221 9.00 -26.85 3.57
N ILE A 222 8.86 -26.45 2.33
CA ILE A 222 9.17 -27.29 1.16
C ILE A 222 10.65 -27.69 1.16
N ALA A 223 11.55 -26.76 1.44
CA ALA A 223 13.00 -27.03 1.48
C ALA A 223 13.37 -27.99 2.62
N MET A 224 12.58 -28.07 3.69
CA MET A 224 12.71 -29.03 4.79
C MET A 224 12.10 -30.41 4.46
N GLY A 225 11.53 -30.61 3.27
CA GLY A 225 11.02 -31.89 2.80
C GLY A 225 9.49 -32.07 2.87
N MET A 226 8.75 -31.02 3.19
CA MET A 226 7.28 -31.05 3.13
C MET A 226 6.82 -31.08 1.67
N ALA A 227 5.81 -31.88 1.34
CA ALA A 227 5.27 -31.91 -0.02
C ALA A 227 4.57 -30.59 -0.37
N LYS A 228 4.71 -30.11 -1.62
CA LYS A 228 4.07 -28.86 -2.06
C LYS A 228 2.58 -28.84 -1.80
N LYS A 229 1.89 -29.97 -2.06
CA LYS A 229 0.44 -30.09 -1.80
C LYS A 229 0.06 -29.88 -0.35
N GLU A 230 0.84 -30.40 0.60
CA GLU A 230 0.59 -30.21 2.03
C GLU A 230 0.76 -28.73 2.44
N VAL A 231 1.71 -28.03 1.82
CA VAL A 231 1.90 -26.57 2.07
C VAL A 231 0.74 -25.77 1.48
N GLU A 232 0.28 -26.12 0.29
CA GLU A 232 -0.88 -25.50 -0.36
C GLU A 232 -2.16 -25.72 0.46
N GLU A 233 -2.39 -26.94 0.97
CA GLU A 233 -3.52 -27.27 1.85
C GLU A 233 -3.49 -26.44 3.16
N ILE A 234 -2.33 -26.28 3.79
CA ILE A 234 -2.17 -25.45 5.00
C ILE A 234 -2.47 -23.97 4.66
N GLN A 235 -2.02 -23.49 3.50
CA GLN A 235 -2.28 -22.12 3.07
C GLN A 235 -3.76 -21.89 2.74
N GLU A 236 -4.42 -22.87 2.14
CA GLU A 236 -5.86 -22.83 1.87
C GLU A 236 -6.69 -22.88 3.16
N GLU A 237 -6.26 -23.66 4.16
CA GLU A 237 -6.93 -23.67 5.48
C GLU A 237 -6.82 -22.32 6.19
N ILE A 238 -5.66 -21.66 6.12
CA ILE A 238 -5.45 -20.32 6.69
C ILE A 238 -6.27 -19.26 5.94
N ASN A 239 -6.41 -19.40 4.62
CA ASN A 239 -7.13 -18.46 3.77
C ASN A 239 -8.63 -18.74 3.66
N LYS A 240 -9.15 -19.88 4.16
CA LYS A 240 -10.59 -20.04 4.31
C LYS A 240 -11.06 -18.90 5.22
N PRO A 241 -11.99 -18.03 4.76
CA PRO A 241 -12.67 -17.15 5.70
C PRO A 241 -13.23 -18.11 6.75
N GLU A 242 -12.81 -17.98 8.01
CA GLU A 242 -13.69 -18.42 9.07
C GLU A 242 -15.01 -17.76 8.70
N GLU A 243 -16.05 -18.57 8.44
CA GLU A 243 -17.40 -18.07 8.52
C GLU A 243 -17.38 -17.29 9.84
N THR A 244 -17.24 -16.00 9.72
CA THR A 244 -17.67 -15.11 10.77
C THR A 244 -19.13 -15.54 10.87
N GLU A 245 -19.44 -16.44 11.79
CA GLU A 245 -20.72 -16.35 12.44
C GLU A 245 -20.78 -14.86 12.74
N GLU A 246 -21.47 -14.13 11.87
CA GLU A 246 -22.11 -12.94 12.29
C GLU A 246 -22.83 -13.39 13.55
N ILE A 247 -22.22 -13.10 14.68
CA ILE A 247 -22.97 -12.83 15.87
C ILE A 247 -23.68 -11.52 15.52
N VAL A 248 -24.54 -11.60 14.51
CA VAL A 248 -25.75 -10.82 14.43
C VAL A 248 -26.39 -11.12 15.77
N SER A 249 -26.26 -10.16 16.61
CA SER A 249 -26.80 -10.07 17.93
C SER A 249 -28.13 -10.85 18.04
N GLU A 250 -28.08 -12.17 18.22
CA GLU A 250 -29.23 -12.93 18.70
C GLU A 250 -29.71 -12.35 20.03
N GLU A 251 -28.80 -11.73 20.81
CA GLU A 251 -29.19 -10.95 22.01
C GLU A 251 -30.00 -9.70 21.69
N GLU A 252 -29.79 -9.02 20.55
CA GLU A 252 -30.61 -7.85 20.19
C GLU A 252 -31.97 -8.24 19.64
N ASP A 253 -32.10 -9.36 18.97
CA ASP A 253 -33.40 -9.87 18.46
C ASP A 253 -34.21 -10.55 19.56
N GLU A 254 -33.59 -11.22 20.53
CA GLU A 254 -34.29 -11.74 21.69
C GLU A 254 -34.89 -10.60 22.54
N VAL A 255 -34.18 -9.51 22.77
CA VAL A 255 -34.71 -8.36 23.53
C VAL A 255 -35.80 -7.60 22.75
N GLY A 256 -35.70 -7.56 21.41
CA GLY A 256 -36.75 -6.99 20.54
C GLY A 256 -38.09 -7.72 20.62
N ASN A 257 -38.09 -9.03 20.82
CA ASN A 257 -39.28 -9.87 20.90
C ASN A 257 -39.91 -9.95 22.29
N TRP A 258 -39.32 -9.34 23.31
CA TRP A 258 -39.92 -9.32 24.65
C TRP A 258 -41.22 -8.54 24.66
N LYS A 259 -42.25 -9.15 25.24
CA LYS A 259 -43.54 -8.48 25.42
C LYS A 259 -43.44 -7.43 26.54
N ILE A 260 -44.05 -6.28 26.33
CA ILE A 260 -44.07 -5.18 27.30
C ILE A 260 -44.67 -5.61 28.65
N GLU A 261 -45.51 -6.66 28.64
CA GLU A 261 -46.12 -7.22 29.86
C GLU A 261 -45.05 -7.91 30.78
N ASP A 262 -44.00 -8.49 30.19
CA ASP A 262 -42.99 -9.27 30.93
C ASP A 262 -41.78 -8.41 31.40
N LEU A 263 -41.71 -7.18 30.94
CA LEU A 263 -40.62 -6.26 31.31
C LEU A 263 -40.64 -5.89 32.82
N PRO A 264 -39.48 -5.76 33.49
CA PRO A 264 -39.40 -5.36 34.90
C PRO A 264 -39.63 -3.84 35.10
N ILE A 265 -40.70 -3.30 34.57
CA ILE A 265 -41.06 -1.89 34.67
C ILE A 265 -42.32 -1.68 35.49
N SER A 266 -42.56 -0.46 35.98
CA SER A 266 -43.73 -0.16 36.83
C SER A 266 -45.05 -0.40 36.10
N LYS A 267 -46.11 -0.84 36.85
CA LYS A 267 -47.46 -1.07 36.30
C LYS A 267 -48.00 0.12 35.51
N ARG A 268 -47.70 1.34 35.95
CA ARG A 268 -48.14 2.59 35.31
C ARG A 268 -47.48 2.79 33.94
N ALA A 269 -46.19 2.43 33.80
CA ALA A 269 -45.46 2.49 32.53
C ALA A 269 -45.97 1.41 31.55
N LYS A 270 -46.22 0.16 32.02
CA LYS A 270 -46.82 -0.91 31.21
C LYS A 270 -48.15 -0.50 30.62
N THR A 271 -49.04 0.01 31.45
CA THR A 271 -50.38 0.47 31.01
C THR A 271 -50.29 1.62 30.01
N GLY A 272 -49.36 2.54 30.21
CA GLY A 272 -49.15 3.66 29.28
C GLY A 272 -48.68 3.19 27.91
N LEU A 273 -47.73 2.26 27.85
CA LEU A 273 -47.19 1.71 26.59
C LEU A 273 -48.22 0.85 25.86
N LEU A 274 -48.96 0.00 26.58
CA LEU A 274 -50.01 -0.81 25.97
C LEU A 274 -51.19 0.04 25.45
N THR A 275 -51.53 1.14 26.14
CA THR A 275 -52.56 2.08 25.68
C THR A 275 -52.09 2.89 24.46
N GLY A 276 -50.74 3.11 24.32
CA GLY A 276 -50.11 3.70 23.14
C GLY A 276 -50.03 2.77 21.94
N GLY A 277 -50.43 1.51 22.06
CA GLY A 277 -50.48 0.54 20.97
C GLY A 277 -49.19 -0.30 20.81
N PHE A 278 -48.20 -0.15 21.69
CA PHE A 278 -46.96 -0.91 21.66
C PHE A 278 -47.14 -2.27 22.35
N LYS A 279 -46.73 -3.38 21.68
CA LYS A 279 -46.88 -4.75 22.20
C LYS A 279 -45.52 -5.39 22.51
N THR A 280 -44.48 -5.00 21.80
CA THR A 280 -43.13 -5.54 21.93
C THR A 280 -42.13 -4.42 22.09
N VAL A 281 -40.90 -4.76 22.55
CA VAL A 281 -39.79 -3.81 22.67
C VAL A 281 -39.36 -3.27 21.29
N ALA A 282 -39.53 -4.04 20.24
CA ALA A 282 -39.25 -3.63 18.87
C ALA A 282 -40.15 -2.47 18.41
N ASP A 283 -41.41 -2.42 18.87
CA ASP A 283 -42.32 -1.34 18.53
C ASP A 283 -41.90 0.04 19.06
N LEU A 284 -41.00 0.08 20.08
CA LEU A 284 -40.48 1.28 20.67
C LEU A 284 -39.28 1.90 19.90
N ARG A 285 -38.60 1.11 19.08
CA ARG A 285 -37.41 1.58 18.29
C ARG A 285 -37.77 2.59 17.18
N GLY A 286 -39.04 2.73 16.82
CA GLY A 286 -39.50 3.60 15.73
C GLY A 286 -40.06 4.97 16.16
N THR A 287 -40.02 5.32 17.46
CA THR A 287 -40.68 6.53 18.01
C THR A 287 -39.70 7.46 18.72
N THR A 288 -38.64 7.91 18.01
CA THR A 288 -37.82 9.06 18.43
C THR A 288 -38.00 10.18 17.43
#